data_e04b4532be7d509ab183725fd3f6e372
#
_entry.id   e04b4532be7d509ab183725fd3f6e372
#
_cell.length_a   1.000
_cell.length_b   1.000
_cell.length_c   1.000
_cell.angle_alpha   90.00
_cell.angle_beta   90.00
_cell.angle_gamma   90.00
#
_symmetry.space_group_name_H-M   'P 1'
#
loop_
_entity.id
_entity.type
_entity.pdbx_description
1 polymer ?
#
loop_
_entity_poly.entity_id
_entity_poly.type
_entity_poly.pdbx_seq_one_letter_code
_entity_poly.pdbx_strand_id
1 'polypeptide(L)'
;VWLDGACGEGPNGKKQLYDWKRYYECVRKYQPDACICVCGPDIRWCGNEAGDVRKSEWSVVPARTALAESVQERSQQTDDKEFRMRRITSDMEDLGSRRALEGETNLIWYPAEVNTSIRPGWFYHPEEDDQVKSLEELIYIYIGAVGGNATFLLNIPPMPNGLLHENDVKRLEEFG
;
A
#
# COMPACT_ATOMS: atom_id res chain seq x y z
N VAL A 1 4.99 3.16 -11.63
CA VAL A 1 3.65 3.78 -11.71
C VAL A 1 2.80 3.23 -10.57
N TRP A 2 2.24 4.12 -9.79
CA TRP A 2 1.40 3.78 -8.65
C TRP A 2 -0.07 3.99 -9.01
N LEU A 3 -0.89 2.95 -8.87
CA LEU A 3 -2.30 2.97 -9.25
C LEU A 3 -3.17 2.81 -8.02
N ASP A 4 -3.94 3.85 -7.71
CA ASP A 4 -4.93 3.84 -6.64
C ASP A 4 -6.20 3.09 -7.09
N GLY A 5 -6.65 2.13 -6.28
CA GLY A 5 -7.87 1.37 -6.53
C GLY A 5 -9.12 1.95 -5.88
N ALA A 6 -9.01 3.09 -5.19
CA ALA A 6 -10.16 3.73 -4.56
C ALA A 6 -11.27 3.95 -5.60
N CYS A 7 -12.38 3.26 -5.41
CA CYS A 7 -13.47 3.28 -6.39
C CYS A 7 -14.67 4.14 -5.97
N GLY A 8 -14.70 4.54 -4.70
CA GLY A 8 -15.77 5.36 -4.12
C GLY A 8 -17.19 4.89 -4.46
N GLU A 9 -18.13 5.07 -3.57
CA GLU A 9 -19.52 5.06 -3.94
C GLU A 9 -19.97 6.50 -4.01
N GLY A 10 -20.23 7.00 -5.22
CA GLY A 10 -20.85 8.32 -5.37
C GLY A 10 -22.20 8.37 -4.66
N PRO A 11 -22.85 9.55 -4.53
CA PRO A 11 -24.14 9.70 -3.89
C PRO A 11 -25.26 8.77 -4.42
N ASN A 12 -25.06 8.22 -5.60
CA ASN A 12 -25.97 7.28 -6.25
C ASN A 12 -25.57 5.79 -6.06
N GLY A 13 -24.59 5.50 -5.19
CA GLY A 13 -24.10 4.14 -4.92
C GLY A 13 -23.32 3.51 -6.08
N LYS A 14 -22.90 4.28 -7.07
CA LYS A 14 -22.14 3.74 -8.21
C LYS A 14 -20.66 3.70 -7.90
N LYS A 15 -20.06 2.53 -8.12
CA LYS A 15 -18.61 2.34 -8.08
C LYS A 15 -17.98 2.70 -9.40
N GLN A 16 -16.79 3.30 -9.37
CA GLN A 16 -15.97 3.48 -10.54
C GLN A 16 -15.40 2.12 -10.97
N LEU A 17 -15.52 1.83 -12.26
CA LEU A 17 -14.92 0.65 -12.86
C LEU A 17 -13.64 1.05 -13.59
N TYR A 18 -12.57 0.30 -13.35
CA TYR A 18 -11.27 0.53 -13.96
C TYR A 18 -10.96 -0.55 -14.99
N ASP A 19 -10.46 -0.15 -16.15
CA ASP A 19 -9.92 -1.06 -17.15
C ASP A 19 -8.43 -1.31 -16.89
N TRP A 20 -8.13 -2.09 -15.84
CA TRP A 20 -6.77 -2.39 -15.39
C TRP A 20 -5.90 -2.93 -16.52
N LYS A 21 -6.43 -3.82 -17.34
CA LYS A 21 -5.69 -4.39 -18.47
C LYS A 21 -5.18 -3.31 -19.40
N ARG A 22 -6.04 -2.39 -19.78
CA ARG A 22 -5.67 -1.28 -20.67
C ARG A 22 -4.67 -0.32 -20.02
N TYR A 23 -4.78 -0.10 -18.71
CA TYR A 23 -3.81 0.72 -17.98
C TYR A 23 -2.43 0.05 -17.98
N TYR A 24 -2.34 -1.24 -17.70
CA TYR A 24 -1.08 -1.98 -17.76
C TYR A 24 -0.48 -1.97 -19.16
N GLU A 25 -1.28 -2.23 -20.20
CA GLU A 25 -0.85 -2.17 -21.60
C GLU A 25 -0.29 -0.78 -21.96
N CYS A 26 -0.93 0.28 -21.49
CA CYS A 26 -0.47 1.65 -21.69
C CYS A 26 0.89 1.90 -21.02
N VAL A 27 1.04 1.53 -19.75
CA VAL A 27 2.32 1.67 -19.03
C VAL A 27 3.41 0.88 -19.74
N ARG A 28 3.18 -0.41 -20.04
CA ARG A 28 4.16 -1.27 -20.70
C ARG A 28 4.57 -0.78 -22.08
N LYS A 29 3.66 -0.11 -22.79
CA LYS A 29 3.96 0.48 -24.11
C LYS A 29 4.95 1.63 -24.02
N TYR A 30 4.82 2.50 -23.04
CA TYR A 30 5.59 3.74 -22.96
C TYR A 30 6.71 3.71 -21.92
N GLN A 31 6.60 2.86 -20.92
CA GLN A 31 7.57 2.64 -19.85
C GLN A 31 7.67 1.16 -19.51
N PRO A 32 8.25 0.34 -20.39
CA PRO A 32 8.22 -1.12 -20.27
C PRO A 32 8.86 -1.64 -18.97
N ASP A 33 9.88 -0.93 -18.46
CA ASP A 33 10.64 -1.31 -17.26
C ASP A 33 10.07 -0.70 -15.96
N ALA A 34 9.02 0.11 -16.03
CA ALA A 34 8.42 0.70 -14.84
C ALA A 34 7.65 -0.34 -14.04
N CYS A 35 7.89 -0.39 -12.72
CA CYS A 35 7.06 -1.17 -11.81
C CYS A 35 5.65 -0.55 -11.72
N ILE A 36 4.62 -1.38 -11.79
CA ILE A 36 3.22 -1.00 -11.57
C ILE A 36 2.80 -1.51 -10.20
N CYS A 37 2.54 -0.57 -9.29
CA CYS A 37 2.37 -0.81 -7.87
C CYS A 37 0.91 -0.72 -7.43
N VAL A 38 0.58 -1.36 -6.32
CA VAL A 38 -0.70 -1.38 -5.59
C VAL A 38 -1.79 -2.11 -6.37
N CYS A 39 -2.46 -1.46 -7.31
CA CYS A 39 -3.38 -2.13 -8.24
C CYS A 39 -2.65 -2.59 -9.50
N GLY A 40 -1.40 -3.02 -9.38
CA GLY A 40 -0.53 -3.45 -10.46
C GLY A 40 -0.01 -4.88 -10.29
N PRO A 41 0.55 -5.44 -11.36
CA PRO A 41 1.02 -6.81 -11.38
C PRO A 41 2.44 -6.98 -10.83
N ASP A 42 3.16 -5.90 -10.46
CA ASP A 42 4.57 -5.98 -10.10
C ASP A 42 4.83 -5.85 -8.60
N ILE A 43 4.08 -4.99 -7.91
CA ILE A 43 4.18 -4.79 -6.46
C ILE A 43 2.76 -4.76 -5.88
N ARG A 44 2.49 -5.66 -4.95
CA ARG A 44 1.17 -5.78 -4.31
C ARG A 44 1.04 -4.86 -3.11
N TRP A 45 -0.15 -4.39 -2.87
CA TRP A 45 -0.48 -3.72 -1.62
C TRP A 45 -0.64 -4.74 -0.48
N CYS A 46 -0.12 -4.43 0.70
CA CYS A 46 -0.22 -5.32 1.86
C CYS A 46 -1.65 -5.46 2.41
N GLY A 47 -2.55 -4.49 2.12
CA GLY A 47 -3.98 -4.57 2.41
C GLY A 47 -4.48 -3.67 3.54
N ASN A 48 -3.67 -2.72 4.03
CA ASN A 48 -4.08 -1.71 5.02
C ASN A 48 -3.30 -0.41 4.85
N GLU A 49 -3.76 0.66 5.50
CA GLU A 49 -3.13 1.98 5.52
C GLU A 49 -2.52 2.32 6.89
N ALA A 50 -2.54 1.38 7.82
CA ALA A 50 -2.03 1.58 9.17
C ALA A 50 -0.51 1.36 9.29
N GLY A 51 0.12 0.85 8.24
CA GLY A 51 1.53 0.48 8.26
C GLY A 51 1.79 -0.92 8.84
N ASP A 52 0.76 -1.74 9.00
CA ASP A 52 0.89 -3.10 9.52
C ASP A 52 1.26 -4.10 8.42
N VAL A 53 1.95 -5.16 8.80
CA VAL A 53 2.33 -6.27 7.94
C VAL A 53 2.04 -7.61 8.60
N ARG A 54 1.95 -8.65 7.78
CA ARG A 54 2.03 -10.03 8.26
C ARG A 54 3.40 -10.27 8.89
N LYS A 55 3.54 -11.32 9.64
CA LYS A 55 4.82 -11.72 10.24
C LYS A 55 5.95 -11.80 9.21
N SER A 56 5.63 -12.16 7.97
CA SER A 56 6.51 -12.07 6.82
C SER A 56 5.69 -11.84 5.55
N GLU A 57 6.01 -10.76 4.83
CA GLU A 57 5.45 -10.48 3.52
C GLU A 57 6.35 -11.13 2.46
N TRP A 58 6.01 -12.34 2.08
CA TRP A 58 6.76 -13.09 1.08
C TRP A 58 6.71 -12.42 -0.30
N SER A 59 7.86 -12.40 -0.98
CA SER A 59 7.94 -11.86 -2.34
C SER A 59 7.62 -12.90 -3.42
N VAL A 60 7.75 -14.19 -3.10
CA VAL A 60 7.34 -15.26 -3.99
C VAL A 60 5.99 -15.79 -3.54
N VAL A 61 5.01 -15.69 -4.41
CA VAL A 61 3.62 -16.02 -4.12
C VAL A 61 2.98 -16.74 -5.33
N PRO A 62 1.83 -17.40 -5.15
CA PRO A 62 1.11 -18.00 -6.27
C PRO A 62 0.71 -16.96 -7.33
N ALA A 63 0.89 -17.28 -8.61
CA ALA A 63 0.61 -16.34 -9.71
C ALA A 63 -0.81 -15.80 -9.74
N ARG A 64 -1.80 -16.57 -9.22
CA ARG A 64 -3.19 -16.12 -9.12
C ARG A 64 -3.35 -14.85 -8.29
N THR A 65 -2.42 -14.54 -7.38
CA THR A 65 -2.48 -13.33 -6.56
C THR A 65 -2.30 -12.04 -7.35
N ALA A 66 -1.67 -12.08 -8.52
CA ALA A 66 -1.45 -10.93 -9.39
C ALA A 66 -2.45 -10.86 -10.57
N LEU A 67 -3.46 -11.73 -10.61
CA LEU A 67 -4.52 -11.62 -11.60
C LEU A 67 -5.30 -10.32 -11.39
N ALA A 68 -5.69 -9.66 -12.47
CA ALA A 68 -6.38 -8.38 -12.44
C ALA A 68 -7.66 -8.42 -11.56
N GLU A 69 -8.39 -9.52 -11.62
CA GLU A 69 -9.58 -9.77 -10.81
C GLU A 69 -9.25 -9.84 -9.31
N SER A 70 -8.18 -10.56 -8.95
CA SER A 70 -7.72 -10.68 -7.56
C SER A 70 -7.19 -9.35 -7.02
N VAL A 71 -6.49 -8.58 -7.85
CA VAL A 71 -6.02 -7.23 -7.53
C VAL A 71 -7.20 -6.29 -7.32
N GLN A 72 -8.19 -6.33 -8.20
CA GLN A 72 -9.40 -5.54 -8.12
C GLN A 72 -10.20 -5.84 -6.84
N GLU A 73 -10.42 -7.11 -6.52
CA GLU A 73 -11.14 -7.51 -5.31
C GLU A 73 -10.49 -6.99 -4.03
N ARG A 74 -9.16 -7.02 -3.95
CA ARG A 74 -8.40 -6.57 -2.77
C ARG A 74 -8.29 -5.05 -2.66
N SER A 75 -8.20 -4.34 -3.78
CA SER A 75 -7.86 -2.93 -3.81
C SER A 75 -9.06 -2.02 -4.02
N GLN A 76 -10.12 -2.51 -4.68
CA GLN A 76 -11.33 -1.73 -4.93
C GLN A 76 -12.36 -1.93 -3.80
N GLN A 77 -12.06 -1.43 -2.63
CA GLN A 77 -12.95 -1.47 -1.47
C GLN A 77 -13.49 -0.08 -1.17
N THR A 78 -14.61 -0.01 -0.45
CA THR A 78 -15.18 1.26 0.01
C THR A 78 -14.21 1.88 1.02
N ASP A 79 -13.82 3.14 0.79
CA ASP A 79 -12.98 3.90 1.71
C ASP A 79 -13.79 4.35 2.92
N ASP A 80 -13.87 3.53 3.93
CA ASP A 80 -14.50 3.82 5.21
C ASP A 80 -13.49 3.78 6.37
N LYS A 81 -13.96 4.13 7.58
CA LYS A 81 -13.11 4.14 8.77
C LYS A 81 -12.58 2.74 9.12
N GLU A 82 -13.36 1.69 8.90
CA GLU A 82 -12.95 0.32 9.19
C GLU A 82 -11.83 -0.10 8.25
N PHE A 83 -11.91 0.28 6.98
CA PHE A 83 -10.87 0.02 6.00
C PHE A 83 -9.54 0.70 6.37
N ARG A 84 -9.57 1.97 6.75
CA ARG A 84 -8.37 2.73 7.16
C ARG A 84 -7.74 2.20 8.44
N MET A 85 -8.55 1.69 9.36
CA MET A 85 -8.11 1.16 10.65
C MET A 85 -7.87 -0.36 10.64
N ARG A 86 -8.01 -1.01 9.50
CA ARG A 86 -7.79 -2.45 9.39
C ARG A 86 -6.37 -2.79 9.84
N ARG A 87 -6.29 -3.69 10.80
CA ARG A 87 -5.03 -4.25 11.25
C ARG A 87 -4.74 -5.53 10.51
N ILE A 88 -3.49 -5.71 10.10
CA ILE A 88 -2.98 -7.02 9.68
C ILE A 88 -2.30 -7.63 10.89
N THR A 89 -2.70 -8.85 11.25
CA THR A 89 -2.15 -9.58 12.38
C THR A 89 -1.28 -10.74 11.91
N SER A 90 -0.44 -11.23 12.80
CA SER A 90 0.51 -12.31 12.48
C SER A 90 -0.14 -13.66 12.16
N ASP A 91 -1.44 -13.81 12.46
CA ASP A 91 -2.27 -14.97 12.19
C ASP A 91 -3.08 -14.88 10.89
N MET A 92 -2.98 -13.74 10.17
CA MET A 92 -3.58 -13.63 8.86
C MET A 92 -2.91 -14.54 7.84
N GLU A 93 -3.63 -14.77 6.75
CA GLU A 93 -3.25 -15.69 5.68
C GLU A 93 -1.78 -15.52 5.25
N ASP A 94 -1.05 -16.60 5.36
CA ASP A 94 0.31 -16.72 4.87
C ASP A 94 0.29 -16.89 3.34
N LEU A 95 0.96 -15.99 2.63
CA LEU A 95 0.91 -15.95 1.17
C LEU A 95 2.05 -16.72 0.49
N GLY A 96 3.17 -16.96 1.17
CA GLY A 96 4.37 -17.41 0.47
C GLY A 96 5.33 -18.26 1.28
N SER A 97 4.97 -18.74 2.48
CA SER A 97 5.78 -19.74 3.16
C SER A 97 5.83 -21.06 2.36
N ARG A 98 6.78 -21.91 2.67
CA ARG A 98 6.87 -23.24 2.06
C ARG A 98 5.57 -24.03 2.20
N ARG A 99 4.89 -23.88 3.34
CA ARG A 99 3.61 -24.51 3.60
C ARG A 99 2.50 -23.94 2.70
N ALA A 100 2.44 -22.62 2.55
CA ALA A 100 1.44 -21.96 1.70
C ALA A 100 1.65 -22.27 0.21
N LEU A 101 2.90 -22.55 -0.19
CA LEU A 101 3.26 -22.87 -1.58
C LEU A 101 3.22 -24.37 -1.89
N GLU A 102 2.90 -25.23 -0.92
CA GLU A 102 2.83 -26.67 -1.14
C GLU A 102 1.74 -27.01 -2.16
N GLY A 103 2.14 -27.67 -3.25
CA GLY A 103 1.24 -28.01 -4.37
C GLY A 103 1.02 -26.89 -5.39
N GLU A 104 1.54 -25.69 -5.16
CA GLU A 104 1.48 -24.62 -6.15
C GLU A 104 2.47 -24.85 -7.28
N THR A 105 2.00 -24.77 -8.51
CA THR A 105 2.82 -25.03 -9.72
C THR A 105 3.24 -23.78 -10.46
N ASN A 106 2.60 -22.64 -10.17
CA ASN A 106 2.86 -21.37 -10.85
C ASN A 106 3.10 -20.28 -9.82
N LEU A 107 4.36 -19.88 -9.70
CA LEU A 107 4.82 -18.88 -8.74
C LEU A 107 5.36 -17.64 -9.47
N ILE A 108 5.19 -16.47 -8.84
CA ILE A 108 5.71 -15.20 -9.35
C ILE A 108 6.44 -14.44 -8.26
N TRP A 109 7.30 -13.51 -8.69
CA TRP A 109 7.87 -12.48 -7.85
C TRP A 109 6.88 -11.32 -7.74
N TYR A 110 6.32 -11.11 -6.54
CA TYR A 110 5.29 -10.12 -6.28
C TYR A 110 5.47 -9.54 -4.87
N PRO A 111 6.51 -8.70 -4.65
CA PRO A 111 6.83 -8.12 -3.35
C PRO A 111 5.70 -7.21 -2.86
N ALA A 112 5.62 -7.05 -1.53
CA ALA A 112 4.62 -6.21 -0.90
C ALA A 112 5.08 -4.76 -0.76
N GLU A 113 4.12 -3.84 -0.83
CA GLU A 113 4.23 -2.46 -0.38
C GLU A 113 3.36 -2.25 0.86
N VAL A 114 3.97 -1.66 1.89
CA VAL A 114 3.29 -1.11 3.06
C VAL A 114 3.27 0.39 2.92
N ASN A 115 2.10 0.98 2.94
CA ASN A 115 1.95 2.42 2.88
C ASN A 115 1.21 2.94 4.12
N THR A 116 1.61 4.13 4.56
CA THR A 116 0.94 4.89 5.61
C THR A 116 1.27 6.36 5.47
N SER A 117 0.49 7.23 6.09
CA SER A 117 0.79 8.66 6.15
C SER A 117 1.50 9.00 7.45
N ILE A 118 2.42 10.00 7.38
CA ILE A 118 3.05 10.58 8.57
C ILE A 118 2.03 11.31 9.46
N ARG A 119 0.89 11.72 8.88
CA ARG A 119 -0.23 12.42 9.52
C ARG A 119 -1.45 11.51 9.63
N PRO A 120 -2.51 11.91 10.35
CA PRO A 120 -3.76 11.15 10.42
C PRO A 120 -4.42 10.92 9.06
N GLY A 121 -4.35 11.91 8.16
CA GLY A 121 -4.91 11.85 6.80
C GLY A 121 -3.84 11.77 5.71
N TRP A 122 -4.29 11.56 4.46
CA TRP A 122 -3.43 11.51 3.26
C TRP A 122 -3.10 12.89 2.70
N PHE A 123 -3.87 13.91 3.06
CA PHE A 123 -3.71 15.28 2.62
C PHE A 123 -3.36 16.19 3.79
N TYR A 124 -2.78 17.35 3.49
CA TYR A 124 -2.43 18.33 4.49
C TYR A 124 -3.67 19.03 5.08
N HIS A 125 -3.75 19.05 6.40
CA HIS A 125 -4.72 19.82 7.17
C HIS A 125 -3.99 20.53 8.30
N PRO A 126 -4.11 21.90 8.45
CA PRO A 126 -3.41 22.64 9.49
C PRO A 126 -3.75 22.19 10.92
N GLU A 127 -4.97 21.72 11.14
CA GLU A 127 -5.44 21.19 12.42
C GLU A 127 -4.75 19.88 12.83
N GLU A 128 -3.97 19.27 11.94
CA GLU A 128 -3.19 18.06 12.17
C GLU A 128 -1.69 18.34 12.41
N ASP A 129 -1.26 19.59 12.46
CA ASP A 129 0.16 19.95 12.56
C ASP A 129 0.84 19.38 13.80
N ASP A 130 0.12 19.24 14.90
CA ASP A 130 0.61 18.61 16.14
C ASP A 130 0.35 17.11 16.23
N GLN A 131 -0.18 16.49 15.16
CA GLN A 131 -0.56 15.07 15.11
C GLN A 131 0.36 14.24 14.22
N VAL A 132 1.56 14.74 13.93
CA VAL A 132 2.59 14.00 13.21
C VAL A 132 2.99 12.76 14.02
N LYS A 133 3.03 11.59 13.37
CA LYS A 133 3.44 10.34 14.03
C LYS A 133 4.74 10.51 14.80
N SER A 134 4.81 9.91 15.97
CA SER A 134 6.02 9.92 16.78
C SER A 134 7.18 9.17 16.09
N LEU A 135 8.40 9.48 16.48
CA LEU A 135 9.58 8.74 16.00
C LEU A 135 9.47 7.25 16.32
N GLU A 136 8.97 6.91 17.50
CA GLU A 136 8.79 5.52 17.93
C GLU A 136 7.79 4.78 17.03
N GLU A 137 6.67 5.41 16.66
CA GLU A 137 5.69 4.83 15.73
C GLU A 137 6.31 4.60 14.34
N LEU A 138 7.04 5.57 13.81
CA LEU A 138 7.68 5.43 12.50
C LEU A 138 8.74 4.32 12.49
N ILE A 139 9.56 4.24 13.55
CA ILE A 139 10.55 3.16 13.71
C ILE A 139 9.85 1.81 13.82
N TYR A 140 8.76 1.70 14.61
CA TYR A 140 8.00 0.47 14.74
C TYR A 140 7.45 0.01 13.38
N ILE A 141 6.84 0.92 12.61
CA ILE A 141 6.31 0.63 11.28
C ILE A 141 7.45 0.22 10.33
N TYR A 142 8.56 0.95 10.34
CA TYR A 142 9.71 0.66 9.50
C TYR A 142 10.29 -0.75 9.77
N ILE A 143 10.52 -1.06 11.05
CA ILE A 143 11.04 -2.38 11.44
C ILE A 143 10.05 -3.48 11.03
N GLY A 144 8.77 -3.27 11.24
CA GLY A 144 7.73 -4.20 10.81
C GLY A 144 7.72 -4.39 9.30
N ALA A 145 7.64 -3.30 8.54
CA ALA A 145 7.55 -3.32 7.08
C ALA A 145 8.82 -3.90 6.44
N VAL A 146 9.97 -3.25 6.64
CA VAL A 146 11.23 -3.64 6.01
C VAL A 146 11.76 -4.94 6.59
N GLY A 147 11.68 -5.12 7.92
CA GLY A 147 12.03 -6.38 8.57
C GLY A 147 11.08 -7.53 8.22
N GLY A 148 9.82 -7.22 7.90
CA GLY A 148 8.82 -8.16 7.38
C GLY A 148 8.94 -8.43 5.86
N ASN A 149 9.97 -7.92 5.21
CA ASN A 149 10.24 -8.09 3.76
C ASN A 149 9.24 -7.36 2.85
N ALA A 150 8.84 -6.15 3.23
CA ALA A 150 8.01 -5.27 2.41
C ALA A 150 8.73 -3.95 2.09
N THR A 151 8.34 -3.30 1.00
CA THR A 151 8.72 -1.92 0.71
C THR A 151 7.91 -0.99 1.59
N PHE A 152 8.56 -0.04 2.25
CA PHE A 152 7.88 0.96 3.05
C PHE A 152 7.71 2.26 2.27
N LEU A 153 6.47 2.69 2.08
CA LEU A 153 6.09 3.95 1.46
C LEU A 153 5.43 4.86 2.50
N LEU A 154 6.12 5.94 2.86
CA LEU A 154 5.62 6.95 3.80
C LEU A 154 5.09 8.16 3.03
N ASN A 155 3.79 8.44 3.16
CA ASN A 155 3.20 9.67 2.62
C ASN A 155 3.49 10.85 3.52
N ILE A 156 3.93 11.97 2.92
CA ILE A 156 4.16 13.24 3.57
C ILE A 156 3.42 14.30 2.77
N PRO A 157 2.23 14.75 3.24
CA PRO A 157 1.40 15.65 2.45
C PRO A 157 1.98 17.06 2.41
N PRO A 158 2.17 17.66 1.22
CA PRO A 158 2.65 19.03 1.11
C PRO A 158 1.57 20.04 1.49
N MET A 159 1.99 21.16 2.07
CA MET A 159 1.14 22.34 2.27
C MET A 159 0.68 22.95 0.92
N PRO A 160 -0.33 23.82 0.92
CA PRO A 160 -0.80 24.47 -0.31
C PRO A 160 0.25 25.26 -1.09
N ASN A 161 1.32 25.70 -0.43
CA ASN A 161 2.46 26.37 -1.07
C ASN A 161 3.48 25.40 -1.70
N GLY A 162 3.24 24.08 -1.62
CA GLY A 162 4.11 23.04 -2.16
C GLY A 162 5.30 22.65 -1.27
N LEU A 163 5.42 23.22 -0.08
CA LEU A 163 6.46 22.86 0.90
C LEU A 163 5.92 21.87 1.92
N LEU A 164 6.82 21.13 2.58
CA LEU A 164 6.47 20.33 3.75
C LEU A 164 6.37 21.23 4.99
N HIS A 165 5.49 20.87 5.92
CA HIS A 165 5.39 21.55 7.21
C HIS A 165 6.62 21.26 8.07
N GLU A 166 7.02 22.23 8.91
CA GLU A 166 8.24 22.13 9.73
C GLU A 166 8.24 20.92 10.68
N ASN A 167 7.07 20.55 11.23
CA ASN A 167 6.95 19.37 12.09
C ASN A 167 7.19 18.07 11.32
N ASP A 168 6.74 18.00 10.05
CA ASP A 168 7.00 16.84 9.19
C ASP A 168 8.50 16.74 8.85
N VAL A 169 9.12 17.87 8.48
CA VAL A 169 10.57 17.95 8.19
C VAL A 169 11.37 17.50 9.39
N LYS A 170 11.08 18.06 10.57
CA LYS A 170 11.75 17.68 11.81
C LYS A 170 11.64 16.19 12.09
N ARG A 171 10.43 15.62 11.93
CA ARG A 171 10.22 14.19 12.16
C ARG A 171 10.99 13.32 11.16
N LEU A 172 11.07 13.75 9.90
CA LEU A 172 11.86 13.05 8.88
C LEU A 172 13.37 13.11 9.19
N GLU A 173 13.88 14.25 9.64
CA GLU A 173 15.28 14.38 10.05
C GLU A 173 15.63 13.50 11.25
N GLU A 174 14.69 13.35 12.22
CA GLU A 174 14.87 12.46 13.35
C GLU A 174 14.81 10.97 12.95
N PHE A 175 14.05 10.65 11.91
CA PHE A 175 13.83 9.28 11.44
C PHE A 175 14.94 8.80 10.50
N GLY A 176 15.53 9.66 9.66
CA GLY A 176 16.59 9.34 8.69
C GLY A 176 17.95 9.28 9.33
#